data_45498dca8c7bcf775560decaa3f16164
#
_entry.id   45498dca8c7bcf775560decaa3f16164
#
_cell.length_a   1.000
_cell.length_b   1.000
_cell.length_c   1.000
_cell.angle_alpha   90.00
_cell.angle_beta   90.00
_cell.angle_gamma   90.00
#
_symmetry.space_group_name_H-M   'P 1'
#
loop_
_entity.id
_entity.type
_entity.pdbx_description
1 polymer ?
#
loop_
_entity_poly.entity_id
_entity_poly.type
_entity_poly.pdbx_seq_one_letter_code
_entity_poly.pdbx_strand_id
1 'polypeptide(L)'
;MSKETLQHTMRSKVRVFEDGGIRLLRKGQKGLIHAIFSRFGLVLVLLVLQFGALFSLMRWFSNLLPHYLGGTLLVTAAMMVYLLNQDMNNSVRIPWLVVTALAPVLGVLLFCYTKEDVGHRMLKKRLLELEGQTRGQLAQDKKASTALDADCPGAASLAQYLRGRGGGFPVYENTQMTYFPSGEAKFAALLPQLESATQYIFLEYFIIDEGLMWGRILEILARKAAQGVDVRVMYDGTCEFSTLPRDYPRRLEALGIRCKVFAPVTPFVSTHYNYRDHRKILVVDGRVGFTGGVNLADEYINHIEKYGRWKDAAVMLEGEGVRTMTA
;
A
#
# COMPACT_ATOMS: atom_id res chain seq x y z
N MET A 1 9.21 -32.10 2.95
CA MET A 1 10.56 -31.56 3.24
C MET A 1 10.85 -31.81 4.72
N SER A 2 11.97 -32.44 5.09
CA SER A 2 12.25 -32.76 6.51
C SER A 2 12.56 -31.50 7.31
N LYS A 3 12.35 -31.53 8.67
CA LYS A 3 12.70 -30.43 9.56
C LYS A 3 14.18 -30.01 9.43
N GLU A 4 15.06 -30.96 9.16
CA GLU A 4 16.50 -30.71 8.97
C GLU A 4 16.80 -29.98 7.65
N THR A 5 16.09 -30.31 6.56
CA THR A 5 16.27 -29.64 5.27
C THR A 5 15.80 -28.19 5.35
N LEU A 6 14.71 -27.95 6.08
CA LEU A 6 14.19 -26.59 6.33
C LEU A 6 15.17 -25.77 7.20
N GLN A 7 15.70 -26.36 8.28
CA GLN A 7 16.70 -25.71 9.12
C GLN A 7 18.00 -25.44 8.35
N HIS A 8 18.43 -26.33 7.48
CA HIS A 8 19.63 -26.14 6.67
C HIS A 8 19.44 -25.06 5.60
N THR A 9 18.27 -25.02 4.93
CA THR A 9 17.92 -23.99 3.95
C THR A 9 17.71 -22.63 4.62
N MET A 10 17.11 -22.60 5.80
CA MET A 10 16.99 -21.39 6.62
C MET A 10 18.35 -20.86 7.10
N ARG A 11 19.24 -21.72 7.60
CA ARG A 11 20.58 -21.33 8.06
C ARG A 11 21.46 -20.75 6.98
N SER A 12 21.31 -21.16 5.73
CA SER A 12 22.15 -20.67 4.61
C SER A 12 21.67 -19.33 4.02
N LYS A 13 20.38 -18.99 4.15
CA LYS A 13 19.78 -17.78 3.55
C LYS A 13 19.18 -16.79 4.53
N VAL A 14 18.99 -17.20 5.80
CA VAL A 14 18.28 -16.46 6.84
C VAL A 14 19.19 -16.26 8.03
N ARG A 15 19.32 -15.01 8.50
CA ARG A 15 20.00 -14.73 9.77
C ARG A 15 19.00 -14.77 10.90
N VAL A 16 19.25 -15.63 11.89
CA VAL A 16 18.58 -15.64 13.18
C VAL A 16 19.29 -14.66 14.09
N PHE A 17 18.56 -13.76 14.77
CA PHE A 17 19.13 -12.78 15.69
C PHE A 17 19.08 -13.28 17.13
N GLU A 18 19.94 -12.72 17.98
CA GLU A 18 20.01 -13.04 19.42
C GLU A 18 18.65 -12.84 20.13
N ASP A 19 17.83 -11.88 19.64
CA ASP A 19 16.48 -11.60 20.14
C ASP A 19 15.39 -12.51 19.59
N GLY A 20 15.75 -13.48 18.71
CA GLY A 20 14.84 -14.36 17.94
C GLY A 20 14.13 -13.61 16.81
N GLY A 21 13.84 -14.35 15.73
CA GLY A 21 13.18 -13.82 14.54
C GLY A 21 14.05 -13.89 13.27
N ILE A 22 13.42 -13.84 12.13
CA ILE A 22 14.04 -14.03 10.81
C ILE A 22 14.17 -12.67 10.11
N ARG A 23 15.36 -12.38 9.54
CA ARG A 23 15.57 -11.25 8.64
C ARG A 23 16.04 -11.72 7.27
N LEU A 24 15.45 -11.18 6.22
CA LEU A 24 15.77 -11.50 4.83
C LEU A 24 16.71 -10.48 4.19
N LEU A 25 16.94 -9.32 4.81
CA LEU A 25 17.77 -8.24 4.30
C LEU A 25 19.14 -8.15 4.99
N ARG A 26 20.15 -7.73 4.23
CA ARG A 26 21.45 -7.29 4.80
C ARG A 26 21.35 -5.81 5.20
N LYS A 27 21.82 -5.46 6.39
CA LYS A 27 21.92 -4.06 6.85
C LYS A 27 22.75 -3.25 5.84
N GLY A 28 22.18 -2.21 5.23
CA GLY A 28 22.93 -1.26 4.39
C GLY A 28 22.59 -1.21 2.88
N GLN A 29 21.60 -1.95 2.36
CA GLN A 29 21.24 -1.90 0.94
C GLN A 29 20.26 -0.75 0.58
N LYS A 30 20.55 0.47 1.05
CA LYS A 30 19.84 1.67 0.54
C LYS A 30 20.75 2.29 -0.54
N GLY A 31 20.40 2.16 -1.81
CA GLY A 31 21.27 2.52 -2.92
C GLY A 31 20.94 3.86 -3.59
N LEU A 32 21.95 4.47 -4.21
CA LEU A 32 21.96 5.71 -4.98
C LEU A 32 20.87 5.78 -6.09
N ILE A 33 20.44 4.63 -6.60
CA ILE A 33 19.36 4.47 -7.58
C ILE A 33 18.03 5.04 -7.08
N HIS A 34 17.80 5.02 -5.78
CA HIS A 34 16.59 5.55 -5.14
C HIS A 34 16.47 7.08 -5.27
N ALA A 35 17.59 7.81 -5.25
CA ALA A 35 17.59 9.28 -5.36
C ALA A 35 17.29 9.74 -6.80
N ILE A 36 17.80 9.02 -7.81
CA ILE A 36 17.64 9.36 -9.24
C ILE A 36 16.19 9.10 -9.71
N PHE A 37 15.54 8.04 -9.20
CA PHE A 37 14.14 7.72 -9.51
C PHE A 37 13.13 8.35 -8.55
N SER A 38 13.55 9.30 -7.70
CA SER A 38 12.64 10.13 -6.92
C SER A 38 11.89 11.12 -7.82
N ARG A 39 10.73 11.61 -7.36
CA ARG A 39 9.98 12.68 -8.07
C ARG A 39 10.87 13.90 -8.34
N PHE A 40 11.75 14.23 -7.40
CA PHE A 40 12.70 15.31 -7.51
C PHE A 40 13.75 15.02 -8.59
N GLY A 41 14.30 13.81 -8.66
CA GLY A 41 15.24 13.39 -9.70
C GLY A 41 14.65 13.47 -11.10
N LEU A 42 13.39 13.03 -11.30
CA LEU A 42 12.69 13.14 -12.58
C LEU A 42 12.52 14.61 -13.00
N VAL A 43 12.03 15.46 -12.10
CA VAL A 43 11.87 16.90 -12.38
C VAL A 43 13.21 17.54 -12.73
N LEU A 44 14.27 17.21 -11.99
CA LEU A 44 15.62 17.71 -12.26
C LEU A 44 16.13 17.28 -13.64
N VAL A 45 15.97 16.01 -14.02
CA VAL A 45 16.34 15.50 -15.35
C VAL A 45 15.57 16.23 -16.45
N LEU A 46 14.27 16.42 -16.29
CA LEU A 46 13.45 17.12 -17.27
C LEU A 46 13.83 18.60 -17.39
N LEU A 47 14.17 19.27 -16.28
CA LEU A 47 14.68 20.65 -16.29
C LEU A 47 16.03 20.72 -17.00
N VAL A 48 16.97 19.81 -16.71
CA VAL A 48 18.26 19.75 -17.40
C VAL A 48 18.09 19.54 -18.91
N LEU A 49 17.18 18.66 -19.32
CA LEU A 49 16.86 18.44 -20.74
C LEU A 49 16.26 19.71 -21.38
N GLN A 50 15.36 20.41 -20.70
CA GLN A 50 14.77 21.66 -21.20
C GLN A 50 15.80 22.76 -21.34
N PHE A 51 16.63 23.00 -20.31
CA PHE A 51 17.71 24.01 -20.39
C PHE A 51 18.76 23.61 -21.42
N GLY A 52 19.11 22.32 -21.54
CA GLY A 52 20.01 21.80 -22.56
C GLY A 52 19.47 22.02 -23.96
N ALA A 53 18.19 21.77 -24.19
CA ALA A 53 17.55 22.04 -25.49
C ALA A 53 17.53 23.54 -25.82
N LEU A 54 17.22 24.40 -24.83
CA LEU A 54 17.23 25.85 -25.01
C LEU A 54 18.64 26.37 -25.33
N PHE A 55 19.64 25.91 -24.58
CA PHE A 55 21.06 26.26 -24.83
C PHE A 55 21.51 25.79 -26.21
N SER A 56 21.17 24.58 -26.62
CA SER A 56 21.45 24.02 -27.93
C SER A 56 20.81 24.86 -29.06
N LEU A 57 19.53 25.25 -28.89
CA LEU A 57 18.84 26.16 -29.81
C LEU A 57 19.52 27.51 -29.93
N MET A 58 19.92 28.10 -28.80
CA MET A 58 20.63 29.38 -28.80
C MET A 58 22.02 29.29 -29.47
N ARG A 59 22.75 28.17 -29.26
CA ARG A 59 24.16 28.05 -29.71
C ARG A 59 24.29 27.58 -31.14
N TRP A 60 23.43 26.67 -31.60
CA TRP A 60 23.53 26.01 -32.92
C TRP A 60 22.36 26.32 -33.87
N PHE A 61 21.23 26.73 -33.38
CA PHE A 61 19.97 26.94 -34.14
C PHE A 61 19.36 28.32 -33.87
N SER A 62 20.19 29.37 -33.85
CA SER A 62 19.73 30.74 -33.53
C SER A 62 18.57 31.21 -34.43
N ASN A 63 18.52 30.77 -35.66
CA ASN A 63 17.44 31.10 -36.61
C ASN A 63 16.09 30.45 -36.27
N LEU A 64 16.10 29.36 -35.49
CA LEU A 64 14.87 28.68 -35.05
C LEU A 64 14.37 29.21 -33.70
N LEU A 65 15.18 29.97 -32.97
CA LEU A 65 14.84 30.47 -31.65
C LEU A 65 13.54 31.33 -31.64
N PRO A 66 13.30 32.27 -32.60
CA PRO A 66 12.06 33.04 -32.62
C PRO A 66 10.82 32.16 -32.84
N HIS A 67 10.92 31.12 -33.67
CA HIS A 67 9.82 30.19 -33.93
C HIS A 67 9.55 29.31 -32.71
N TYR A 68 10.58 28.88 -32.00
CA TYR A 68 10.46 28.16 -30.73
C TYR A 68 9.77 29.03 -29.66
N LEU A 69 10.20 30.28 -29.48
CA LEU A 69 9.60 31.21 -28.50
C LEU A 69 8.16 31.52 -28.83
N GLY A 70 7.84 31.80 -30.11
CA GLY A 70 6.47 32.01 -30.55
C GLY A 70 5.57 30.79 -30.37
N GLY A 71 6.08 29.59 -30.70
CA GLY A 71 5.38 28.34 -30.49
C GLY A 71 5.12 28.05 -29.00
N THR A 72 6.09 28.27 -28.14
CA THR A 72 5.93 28.08 -26.68
C THR A 72 4.93 29.07 -26.08
N LEU A 73 4.89 30.30 -26.54
CA LEU A 73 3.90 31.29 -26.10
C LEU A 73 2.46 30.86 -26.46
N LEU A 74 2.24 30.38 -27.69
CA LEU A 74 0.94 29.84 -28.10
C LEU A 74 0.53 28.63 -27.28
N VAL A 75 1.44 27.69 -27.06
CA VAL A 75 1.18 26.50 -26.22
C VAL A 75 0.85 26.90 -24.78
N THR A 76 1.57 27.86 -24.22
CA THR A 76 1.29 28.39 -22.88
C THR A 76 -0.10 29.01 -22.80
N ALA A 77 -0.44 29.91 -23.75
CA ALA A 77 -1.73 30.55 -23.76
C ALA A 77 -2.90 29.55 -23.92
N ALA A 78 -2.77 28.61 -24.86
CA ALA A 78 -3.75 27.55 -25.03
C ALA A 78 -3.93 26.69 -23.77
N MET A 79 -2.83 26.31 -23.12
CA MET A 79 -2.85 25.51 -21.91
C MET A 79 -3.42 26.28 -20.72
N MET A 80 -3.11 27.58 -20.58
CA MET A 80 -3.72 28.42 -19.55
C MET A 80 -5.23 28.53 -19.70
N VAL A 81 -5.72 28.79 -20.93
CA VAL A 81 -7.16 28.82 -21.23
C VAL A 81 -7.79 27.47 -20.90
N TYR A 82 -7.15 26.39 -21.29
CA TYR A 82 -7.61 25.04 -20.97
C TYR A 82 -7.71 24.80 -19.46
N LEU A 83 -6.66 25.09 -18.67
CA LEU A 83 -6.64 24.91 -17.22
C LEU A 83 -7.67 25.77 -16.49
N LEU A 84 -7.93 26.99 -16.99
CA LEU A 84 -8.93 27.88 -16.40
C LEU A 84 -10.36 27.36 -16.64
N ASN A 85 -10.61 26.67 -17.75
CA ASN A 85 -11.92 26.12 -18.09
C ASN A 85 -12.15 24.68 -17.53
N GLN A 86 -11.15 24.05 -16.94
CA GLN A 86 -11.32 22.73 -16.30
C GLN A 86 -12.01 22.85 -14.95
N ASP A 87 -12.91 21.90 -14.68
CA ASP A 87 -13.47 21.72 -13.32
C ASP A 87 -12.44 21.02 -12.44
N MET A 88 -11.61 21.80 -11.76
CA MET A 88 -10.57 21.32 -10.84
C MET A 88 -10.39 22.26 -9.65
N ASN A 89 -9.97 21.69 -8.52
CA ASN A 89 -9.68 22.46 -7.32
C ASN A 89 -8.55 23.46 -7.57
N ASN A 90 -8.69 24.69 -7.05
CA ASN A 90 -7.68 25.75 -7.19
C ASN A 90 -6.32 25.35 -6.61
N SER A 91 -6.27 24.54 -5.57
CA SER A 91 -5.03 24.00 -5.01
C SER A 91 -4.23 23.14 -6.00
N VAL A 92 -4.89 22.59 -7.01
CA VAL A 92 -4.28 21.81 -8.10
C VAL A 92 -4.05 22.69 -9.33
N ARG A 93 -5.00 23.59 -9.65
CA ARG A 93 -4.94 24.48 -10.81
C ARG A 93 -3.76 25.45 -10.76
N ILE A 94 -3.56 26.12 -9.61
CA ILE A 94 -2.50 27.14 -9.45
C ILE A 94 -1.10 26.56 -9.71
N PRO A 95 -0.68 25.44 -9.08
CA PRO A 95 0.60 24.82 -9.39
C PRO A 95 0.79 24.52 -10.88
N TRP A 96 -0.26 24.00 -11.57
CA TRP A 96 -0.16 23.72 -13.01
C TRP A 96 -0.03 24.96 -13.87
N LEU A 97 -0.71 26.07 -13.52
CA LEU A 97 -0.53 27.35 -14.19
C LEU A 97 0.90 27.86 -14.04
N VAL A 98 1.47 27.77 -12.84
CA VAL A 98 2.86 28.19 -12.56
C VAL A 98 3.85 27.30 -13.34
N VAL A 99 3.72 25.98 -13.28
CA VAL A 99 4.61 25.05 -14.02
C VAL A 99 4.53 25.29 -15.52
N THR A 100 3.33 25.49 -16.08
CA THR A 100 3.16 25.76 -17.50
C THR A 100 3.73 27.13 -17.91
N ALA A 101 3.62 28.14 -17.04
CA ALA A 101 4.21 29.46 -17.31
C ALA A 101 5.76 29.42 -17.32
N LEU A 102 6.36 28.70 -16.36
CA LEU A 102 7.82 28.60 -16.23
C LEU A 102 8.45 27.65 -17.24
N ALA A 103 7.77 26.58 -17.59
CA ALA A 103 8.28 25.52 -18.45
C ALA A 103 7.17 25.02 -19.41
N PRO A 104 6.83 25.77 -20.46
CA PRO A 104 5.66 25.55 -21.29
C PRO A 104 5.53 24.13 -21.84
N VAL A 105 6.51 23.68 -22.59
CA VAL A 105 6.49 22.35 -23.23
C VAL A 105 6.48 21.25 -22.17
N LEU A 106 7.36 21.37 -21.17
CA LEU A 106 7.46 20.42 -20.09
C LEU A 106 6.18 20.39 -19.23
N GLY A 107 5.62 21.56 -18.91
CA GLY A 107 4.40 21.67 -18.12
C GLY A 107 3.21 20.98 -18.79
N VAL A 108 3.05 21.19 -20.11
CA VAL A 108 2.00 20.51 -20.89
C VAL A 108 2.21 19.00 -20.92
N LEU A 109 3.44 18.54 -21.20
CA LEU A 109 3.76 17.11 -21.23
C LEU A 109 3.53 16.45 -19.88
N LEU A 110 3.96 17.09 -18.79
CA LEU A 110 3.73 16.59 -17.43
C LEU A 110 2.25 16.56 -17.08
N PHE A 111 1.50 17.62 -17.46
CA PHE A 111 0.06 17.63 -17.22
C PHE A 111 -0.65 16.50 -17.97
N CYS A 112 -0.37 16.34 -19.26
CA CYS A 112 -0.92 15.24 -20.05
C CYS A 112 -0.55 13.87 -19.46
N TYR A 113 0.69 13.70 -19.08
CA TYR A 113 1.16 12.47 -18.41
C TYR A 113 0.41 12.20 -17.10
N THR A 114 0.17 13.23 -16.29
CA THR A 114 -0.58 13.07 -15.03
C THR A 114 -2.06 12.83 -15.24
N LYS A 115 -2.66 13.44 -16.29
CA LYS A 115 -4.08 13.30 -16.60
C LYS A 115 -4.41 11.93 -17.22
N GLU A 116 -3.54 11.42 -18.07
CA GLU A 116 -3.71 10.17 -18.82
C GLU A 116 -3.09 8.96 -18.10
N ASP A 117 -3.29 8.86 -16.79
CA ASP A 117 -2.72 7.79 -15.98
C ASP A 117 -3.27 6.39 -16.35
N VAL A 118 -2.56 5.73 -17.26
CA VAL A 118 -2.90 4.39 -17.74
C VAL A 118 -2.83 3.35 -16.61
N GLY A 119 -1.84 3.48 -15.72
CA GLY A 119 -1.67 2.56 -14.60
C GLY A 119 -2.82 2.61 -13.62
N HIS A 120 -3.33 3.80 -13.33
CA HIS A 120 -4.51 3.96 -12.47
C HIS A 120 -5.77 3.37 -13.10
N ARG A 121 -6.00 3.61 -14.39
CA ARG A 121 -7.15 3.02 -15.12
C ARG A 121 -7.11 1.50 -15.11
N MET A 122 -5.95 0.89 -15.33
CA MET A 122 -5.77 -0.56 -15.27
C MET A 122 -6.04 -1.10 -13.85
N LEU A 123 -5.49 -0.46 -12.82
CA LEU A 123 -5.69 -0.85 -11.42
C LEU A 123 -7.17 -0.73 -11.03
N LYS A 124 -7.82 0.40 -11.34
CA LYS A 124 -9.24 0.61 -11.07
C LYS A 124 -10.12 -0.43 -11.75
N LYS A 125 -9.86 -0.73 -13.03
CA LYS A 125 -10.59 -1.78 -13.76
C LYS A 125 -10.45 -3.13 -13.05
N ARG A 126 -9.23 -3.50 -12.67
CA ARG A 126 -8.95 -4.77 -11.98
C ARG A 126 -9.64 -4.84 -10.61
N LEU A 127 -9.65 -3.75 -9.84
CA LEU A 127 -10.34 -3.70 -8.55
C LEU A 127 -11.85 -3.86 -8.71
N LEU A 128 -12.46 -3.19 -9.70
CA LEU A 128 -13.90 -3.34 -9.98
C LEU A 128 -14.26 -4.77 -10.41
N GLU A 129 -13.40 -5.43 -11.19
CA GLU A 129 -13.59 -6.84 -11.56
C GLU A 129 -13.53 -7.76 -10.32
N LEU A 130 -12.57 -7.56 -9.43
CA LEU A 130 -12.42 -8.33 -8.20
C LEU A 130 -13.59 -8.07 -7.25
N GLU A 131 -14.01 -6.82 -7.07
CA GLU A 131 -15.19 -6.46 -6.29
C GLU A 131 -16.46 -7.13 -6.82
N GLY A 132 -16.63 -7.16 -8.15
CA GLY A 132 -17.74 -7.87 -8.79
C GLY A 132 -17.73 -9.38 -8.55
N GLN A 133 -16.55 -10.01 -8.48
CA GLN A 133 -16.40 -11.44 -8.20
C GLN A 133 -16.67 -11.79 -6.73
N THR A 134 -16.34 -10.89 -5.80
CA THR A 134 -16.54 -11.10 -4.36
C THR A 134 -17.92 -10.66 -3.86
N ARG A 135 -18.57 -9.77 -4.62
CA ARG A 135 -19.90 -9.26 -4.30
C ARG A 135 -20.93 -10.43 -4.26
N GLY A 136 -21.59 -10.60 -3.13
CA GLY A 136 -22.57 -11.67 -2.91
C GLY A 136 -22.00 -12.95 -2.30
N GLN A 137 -20.69 -13.09 -2.12
CA GLN A 137 -20.11 -14.24 -1.38
C GLN A 137 -20.40 -14.15 0.13
N LEU A 138 -20.61 -12.94 0.65
CA LEU A 138 -20.99 -12.69 2.03
C LEU A 138 -22.52 -12.56 2.12
N ALA A 139 -23.16 -13.64 2.53
CA ALA A 139 -24.62 -13.64 2.73
C ALA A 139 -25.01 -12.88 3.99
N GLN A 140 -26.06 -12.04 3.89
CA GLN A 140 -26.66 -11.39 5.05
C GLN A 140 -27.55 -12.34 5.82
N ASP A 141 -27.30 -12.49 7.13
CA ASP A 141 -28.29 -13.10 8.03
C ASP A 141 -29.45 -12.14 8.23
N LYS A 142 -30.63 -12.60 7.84
CA LYS A 142 -31.88 -11.81 7.98
C LYS A 142 -32.24 -11.56 9.45
N LYS A 143 -31.95 -12.49 10.36
CA LYS A 143 -32.21 -12.33 11.79
C LYS A 143 -31.36 -11.21 12.37
N ALA A 144 -30.05 -11.22 12.10
CA ALA A 144 -29.14 -10.18 12.56
C ALA A 144 -29.55 -8.78 12.05
N SER A 145 -29.96 -8.69 10.77
CA SER A 145 -30.42 -7.42 10.20
C SER A 145 -31.74 -6.95 10.89
N THR A 146 -32.69 -7.84 11.09
CA THR A 146 -33.97 -7.49 11.72
C THR A 146 -33.81 -7.11 13.20
N ALA A 147 -32.92 -7.80 13.93
CA ALA A 147 -32.59 -7.45 15.31
C ALA A 147 -31.96 -6.05 15.39
N LEU A 148 -31.01 -5.73 14.50
CA LEU A 148 -30.41 -4.41 14.45
C LEU A 148 -31.42 -3.30 14.11
N ASP A 149 -32.37 -3.57 13.20
CA ASP A 149 -33.42 -2.62 12.82
C ASP A 149 -34.32 -2.29 14.03
N ALA A 150 -34.60 -3.27 14.90
CA ALA A 150 -35.39 -3.10 16.12
C ALA A 150 -34.60 -2.39 17.23
N ASP A 151 -33.36 -2.79 17.46
CA ASP A 151 -32.56 -2.31 18.61
C ASP A 151 -31.94 -0.93 18.38
N CYS A 152 -31.48 -0.64 17.16
CA CYS A 152 -30.79 0.60 16.86
C CYS A 152 -31.02 1.08 15.41
N PRO A 153 -32.10 1.82 15.14
CA PRO A 153 -32.47 2.29 13.78
C PRO A 153 -31.37 3.12 13.09
N GLY A 154 -30.57 3.89 13.87
CA GLY A 154 -29.44 4.67 13.34
C GLY A 154 -28.34 3.78 12.81
N ALA A 155 -27.95 2.74 13.55
CA ALA A 155 -26.98 1.75 13.11
C ALA A 155 -27.52 0.89 11.96
N ALA A 156 -28.82 0.59 11.95
CA ALA A 156 -29.46 -0.11 10.85
C ALA A 156 -29.40 0.65 9.54
N SER A 157 -29.63 1.97 9.56
CA SER A 157 -29.49 2.83 8.37
C SER A 157 -28.07 2.83 7.83
N LEU A 158 -27.05 2.89 8.72
CA LEU A 158 -25.64 2.79 8.34
C LEU A 158 -25.32 1.41 7.75
N ALA A 159 -25.80 0.34 8.37
CA ALA A 159 -25.63 -1.04 7.89
C ALA A 159 -26.26 -1.23 6.50
N GLN A 160 -27.44 -0.67 6.27
CA GLN A 160 -28.11 -0.69 4.96
C GLN A 160 -27.29 0.05 3.90
N TYR A 161 -26.70 1.20 4.23
CA TYR A 161 -25.80 1.94 3.35
C TYR A 161 -24.56 1.12 3.00
N LEU A 162 -23.87 0.55 4.00
CA LEU A 162 -22.67 -0.27 3.82
C LEU A 162 -22.97 -1.51 2.96
N ARG A 163 -24.14 -2.13 3.15
CA ARG A 163 -24.59 -3.28 2.37
C ARG A 163 -24.93 -2.91 0.92
N GLY A 164 -25.56 -1.75 0.71
CA GLY A 164 -26.01 -1.32 -0.63
C GLY A 164 -24.92 -0.62 -1.45
N ARG A 165 -24.25 0.37 -0.87
CA ARG A 165 -23.30 1.28 -1.52
C ARG A 165 -21.87 1.12 -1.05
N GLY A 166 -21.65 0.61 0.15
CA GLY A 166 -20.34 0.54 0.81
C GLY A 166 -19.57 -0.76 0.57
N GLY A 167 -19.91 -1.59 -0.44
CA GLY A 167 -19.15 -2.79 -0.77
C GLY A 167 -19.87 -4.12 -0.49
N GLY A 168 -21.12 -4.09 0.00
CA GLY A 168 -21.92 -5.31 0.21
C GLY A 168 -21.66 -6.03 1.53
N PHE A 169 -21.13 -5.32 2.55
CA PHE A 169 -20.78 -5.91 3.85
C PHE A 169 -22.03 -6.20 4.69
N PRO A 170 -22.22 -7.46 5.16
CA PRO A 170 -23.34 -7.85 6.00
C PRO A 170 -23.11 -7.51 7.48
N VAL A 171 -24.20 -7.59 8.25
CA VAL A 171 -24.18 -7.49 9.72
C VAL A 171 -24.06 -8.87 10.34
N TYR A 172 -23.30 -8.99 11.40
CA TYR A 172 -23.08 -10.22 12.17
C TYR A 172 -23.40 -9.98 13.65
N GLU A 173 -23.96 -10.97 14.34
CA GLU A 173 -24.26 -10.92 15.77
C GLU A 173 -23.15 -11.56 16.61
N ASN A 174 -22.61 -12.69 16.15
CA ASN A 174 -21.69 -13.53 16.91
C ASN A 174 -20.23 -13.08 16.71
N THR A 175 -19.90 -11.87 17.15
CA THR A 175 -18.54 -11.34 17.05
C THR A 175 -18.14 -10.66 18.35
N GLN A 176 -17.09 -11.17 18.98
CA GLN A 176 -16.47 -10.55 20.14
C GLN A 176 -15.37 -9.60 19.68
N MET A 177 -15.17 -8.52 20.43
CA MET A 177 -14.15 -7.52 20.15
C MET A 177 -13.26 -7.28 21.37
N THR A 178 -11.96 -7.38 21.18
CA THR A 178 -10.94 -7.02 22.18
C THR A 178 -10.19 -5.78 21.73
N TYR A 179 -10.15 -4.75 22.55
CA TYR A 179 -9.42 -3.50 22.27
C TYR A 179 -8.02 -3.56 22.86
N PHE A 180 -7.03 -3.11 22.08
CA PHE A 180 -5.63 -2.96 22.49
C PHE A 180 -5.24 -1.49 22.50
N PRO A 181 -4.85 -0.92 23.64
CA PRO A 181 -4.50 0.50 23.77
C PRO A 181 -3.11 0.81 23.23
N SER A 182 -2.32 -0.17 22.80
CA SER A 182 -0.97 0.00 22.28
C SER A 182 -0.56 -1.10 21.30
N GLY A 183 0.49 -0.83 20.54
CA GLY A 183 1.07 -1.80 19.61
C GLY A 183 1.70 -2.99 20.32
N GLU A 184 2.32 -2.78 21.50
CA GLU A 184 2.90 -3.85 22.33
C GLU A 184 1.82 -4.85 22.77
N ALA A 185 0.67 -4.35 23.23
CA ALA A 185 -0.45 -5.20 23.66
C ALA A 185 -1.01 -6.00 22.48
N LYS A 186 -1.20 -5.35 21.31
CA LYS A 186 -1.59 -6.04 20.08
C LYS A 186 -0.59 -7.12 19.69
N PHE A 187 0.72 -6.81 19.70
CA PHE A 187 1.78 -7.72 19.29
C PHE A 187 1.82 -8.96 20.17
N ALA A 188 1.73 -8.80 21.50
CA ALA A 188 1.68 -9.91 22.43
C ALA A 188 0.47 -10.84 22.19
N ALA A 189 -0.69 -10.27 21.89
CA ALA A 189 -1.92 -11.04 21.59
C ALA A 189 -1.88 -11.71 20.21
N LEU A 190 -1.19 -11.12 19.24
CA LEU A 190 -1.16 -11.57 17.85
C LEU A 190 -0.35 -12.87 17.69
N LEU A 191 0.79 -13.00 18.37
CA LEU A 191 1.68 -14.17 18.23
C LEU A 191 0.99 -15.51 18.54
N PRO A 192 0.28 -15.70 19.66
CA PRO A 192 -0.43 -16.95 19.93
C PRO A 192 -1.54 -17.24 18.94
N GLN A 193 -2.19 -16.21 18.37
CA GLN A 193 -3.21 -16.41 17.33
C GLN A 193 -2.59 -16.93 16.03
N LEU A 194 -1.44 -16.41 15.62
CA LEU A 194 -0.69 -16.96 14.47
C LEU A 194 -0.27 -18.42 14.70
N GLU A 195 0.15 -18.74 15.93
CA GLU A 195 0.49 -20.12 16.29
C GLU A 195 -0.69 -21.08 16.25
N SER A 196 -1.90 -20.62 16.50
CA SER A 196 -3.12 -21.43 16.45
C SER A 196 -3.61 -21.74 15.05
N ALA A 197 -3.09 -21.09 14.00
CA ALA A 197 -3.51 -21.23 12.63
C ALA A 197 -3.39 -22.67 12.12
N THR A 198 -4.44 -23.16 11.44
CA THR A 198 -4.54 -24.51 10.88
C THR A 198 -4.85 -24.54 9.38
N GLN A 199 -5.51 -23.50 8.85
CA GLN A 199 -5.96 -23.46 7.46
C GLN A 199 -5.27 -22.35 6.68
N TYR A 200 -5.39 -21.09 7.12
CA TYR A 200 -4.79 -19.97 6.45
C TYR A 200 -4.48 -18.77 7.36
N ILE A 201 -3.49 -17.98 6.93
CA ILE A 201 -3.14 -16.70 7.53
C ILE A 201 -3.04 -15.67 6.40
N PHE A 202 -3.85 -14.61 6.44
CA PHE A 202 -3.82 -13.51 5.50
C PHE A 202 -3.41 -12.21 6.18
N LEU A 203 -2.44 -11.52 5.60
CA LEU A 203 -1.93 -10.24 6.09
C LEU A 203 -1.99 -9.19 4.98
N GLU A 204 -2.53 -8.02 5.32
CA GLU A 204 -2.57 -6.85 4.46
C GLU A 204 -2.14 -5.63 5.27
N TYR A 205 -0.97 -5.07 4.97
CA TYR A 205 -0.38 -4.00 5.75
C TYR A 205 0.20 -2.89 4.88
N PHE A 206 0.02 -1.64 5.34
CA PHE A 206 0.59 -0.49 4.65
C PHE A 206 2.11 -0.43 4.79
N ILE A 207 2.64 -0.68 6.01
CA ILE A 207 4.07 -0.72 6.27
C ILE A 207 4.46 -2.08 6.84
N ILE A 208 5.50 -2.67 6.23
CA ILE A 208 6.29 -3.76 6.80
C ILE A 208 7.73 -3.29 6.80
N ASP A 209 8.40 -3.36 7.94
CA ASP A 209 9.84 -3.10 8.07
C ASP A 209 10.51 -4.23 8.84
N GLU A 210 11.72 -4.60 8.41
CA GLU A 210 12.46 -5.68 9.06
C GLU A 210 13.01 -5.25 10.42
N GLY A 211 12.56 -5.93 11.44
CA GLY A 211 12.92 -5.69 12.83
C GLY A 211 12.53 -6.88 13.70
N LEU A 212 12.43 -6.64 15.01
CA LEU A 212 11.99 -7.62 16.00
C LEU A 212 10.55 -8.07 15.72
N MET A 213 9.63 -7.10 15.57
CA MET A 213 8.21 -7.38 15.38
C MET A 213 7.96 -8.25 14.15
N TRP A 214 8.40 -7.77 12.97
CA TRP A 214 8.22 -8.52 11.74
C TRP A 214 8.99 -9.83 11.74
N GLY A 215 10.22 -9.86 12.26
CA GLY A 215 11.05 -11.07 12.32
C GLY A 215 10.39 -12.20 13.11
N ARG A 216 9.74 -11.89 14.24
CA ARG A 216 8.98 -12.87 15.04
C ARG A 216 7.76 -13.38 14.32
N ILE A 217 7.00 -12.48 13.69
CA ILE A 217 5.84 -12.84 12.88
C ILE A 217 6.28 -13.73 11.71
N LEU A 218 7.30 -13.32 10.96
CA LEU A 218 7.80 -14.04 9.79
C LEU A 218 8.29 -15.45 10.14
N GLU A 219 8.92 -15.64 11.29
CA GLU A 219 9.33 -16.97 11.78
C GLU A 219 8.12 -17.90 11.91
N ILE A 220 7.03 -17.42 12.53
CA ILE A 220 5.80 -18.21 12.66
C ILE A 220 5.19 -18.48 11.29
N LEU A 221 5.08 -17.45 10.44
CA LEU A 221 4.52 -17.57 9.09
C LEU A 221 5.26 -18.62 8.25
N ALA A 222 6.60 -18.59 8.26
CA ALA A 222 7.43 -19.55 7.54
C ALA A 222 7.23 -20.98 8.05
N ARG A 223 7.15 -21.17 9.37
CA ARG A 223 6.88 -22.47 9.97
C ARG A 223 5.48 -22.99 9.62
N LYS A 224 4.46 -22.11 9.66
CA LYS A 224 3.08 -22.46 9.30
C LYS A 224 2.95 -22.81 7.81
N ALA A 225 3.59 -22.03 6.93
CA ALA A 225 3.64 -22.34 5.50
C ALA A 225 4.28 -23.72 5.24
N ALA A 226 5.37 -24.04 5.95
CA ALA A 226 6.00 -25.36 5.87
C ALA A 226 5.13 -26.52 6.38
N GLN A 227 4.14 -26.22 7.24
CA GLN A 227 3.14 -27.18 7.71
C GLN A 227 1.92 -27.31 6.76
N GLY A 228 1.89 -26.55 5.67
CA GLY A 228 0.82 -26.59 4.68
C GLY A 228 -0.29 -25.55 4.89
N VAL A 229 -0.15 -24.64 5.86
CA VAL A 229 -1.08 -23.51 6.05
C VAL A 229 -0.92 -22.54 4.88
N ASP A 230 -2.03 -22.06 4.30
CA ASP A 230 -2.02 -21.06 3.23
C ASP A 230 -1.68 -19.66 3.78
N VAL A 231 -0.42 -19.25 3.67
CA VAL A 231 0.05 -17.96 4.14
C VAL A 231 0.13 -16.97 2.99
N ARG A 232 -0.60 -15.85 3.12
CA ARG A 232 -0.59 -14.76 2.13
C ARG A 232 -0.27 -13.44 2.79
N VAL A 233 0.65 -12.70 2.16
CA VAL A 233 1.06 -11.37 2.59
C VAL A 233 0.84 -10.39 1.45
N MET A 234 0.19 -9.27 1.74
CA MET A 234 0.12 -8.12 0.85
C MET A 234 0.62 -6.88 1.59
N TYR A 235 1.43 -6.08 0.92
CA TYR A 235 1.88 -4.79 1.46
C TYR A 235 1.82 -3.71 0.39
N ASP A 236 1.73 -2.45 0.83
CA ASP A 236 1.68 -1.32 -0.10
C ASP A 236 3.02 -1.09 -0.79
N GLY A 237 2.97 -0.73 -2.07
CA GLY A 237 4.17 -0.49 -2.88
C GLY A 237 5.08 0.64 -2.39
N THR A 238 4.63 1.48 -1.45
CA THR A 238 5.51 2.48 -0.81
C THR A 238 6.61 1.83 0.02
N CYS A 239 6.41 0.60 0.52
CA CYS A 239 7.46 -0.15 1.20
C CYS A 239 8.69 -0.38 0.32
N GLU A 240 8.52 -0.53 -1.01
CA GLU A 240 9.64 -0.72 -1.95
C GLU A 240 10.58 0.49 -2.03
N PHE A 241 10.13 1.66 -1.55
CA PHE A 241 10.97 2.86 -1.47
C PHE A 241 11.62 3.08 -0.12
N SER A 242 10.96 2.63 0.95
CA SER A 242 11.34 3.01 2.31
C SER A 242 11.99 1.87 3.10
N THR A 243 11.42 0.67 3.02
CA THR A 243 11.73 -0.40 3.96
C THR A 243 12.15 -1.72 3.29
N LEU A 244 11.52 -2.10 2.17
CA LEU A 244 11.72 -3.40 1.54
C LEU A 244 12.28 -3.29 0.12
N PRO A 245 13.17 -4.19 -0.34
CA PRO A 245 13.62 -4.21 -1.73
C PRO A 245 12.55 -4.83 -2.64
N ARG A 246 12.62 -4.50 -3.93
CA ARG A 246 11.66 -4.99 -4.95
C ARG A 246 11.63 -6.52 -5.09
N ASP A 247 12.67 -7.21 -4.71
CA ASP A 247 12.74 -8.69 -4.76
C ASP A 247 12.19 -9.35 -3.48
N TYR A 248 11.68 -8.56 -2.52
CA TYR A 248 11.17 -9.07 -1.25
C TYR A 248 10.04 -10.09 -1.40
N PRO A 249 9.07 -9.96 -2.34
CA PRO A 249 8.07 -10.99 -2.58
C PRO A 249 8.68 -12.35 -2.93
N ARG A 250 9.72 -12.38 -3.77
CA ARG A 250 10.43 -13.63 -4.12
C ARG A 250 11.12 -14.27 -2.91
N ARG A 251 11.58 -13.45 -1.96
CA ARG A 251 12.19 -13.94 -0.72
C ARG A 251 11.17 -14.59 0.19
N LEU A 252 9.95 -14.02 0.27
CA LEU A 252 8.82 -14.63 0.99
C LEU A 252 8.33 -15.91 0.31
N GLU A 253 8.23 -15.90 -1.01
CA GLU A 253 7.85 -17.09 -1.79
C GLU A 253 8.84 -18.25 -1.59
N ALA A 254 10.13 -17.98 -1.42
CA ALA A 254 11.14 -18.99 -1.09
C ALA A 254 10.93 -19.64 0.29
N LEU A 255 10.15 -19.02 1.18
CA LEU A 255 9.70 -19.56 2.46
C LEU A 255 8.32 -20.24 2.39
N GLY A 256 7.73 -20.36 1.19
CA GLY A 256 6.39 -20.89 0.99
C GLY A 256 5.25 -19.88 1.25
N ILE A 257 5.57 -18.61 1.43
CA ILE A 257 4.62 -17.53 1.71
C ILE A 257 4.26 -16.84 0.41
N ARG A 258 3.00 -16.83 0.01
CA ARG A 258 2.53 -16.10 -1.18
C ARG A 258 2.52 -14.61 -0.89
N CYS A 259 3.17 -13.81 -1.74
CA CYS A 259 3.26 -12.38 -1.53
C CYS A 259 2.82 -11.57 -2.75
N LYS A 260 2.12 -10.45 -2.50
CA LYS A 260 1.74 -9.45 -3.51
C LYS A 260 2.04 -8.05 -3.01
N VAL A 261 2.43 -7.18 -3.94
CA VAL A 261 2.62 -5.75 -3.69
C VAL A 261 1.41 -5.01 -4.23
N PHE A 262 0.73 -4.25 -3.37
CA PHE A 262 -0.38 -3.39 -3.80
C PHE A 262 0.16 -2.13 -4.47
N ALA A 263 -0.34 -1.83 -5.67
CA ALA A 263 0.03 -0.65 -6.46
C ALA A 263 1.54 -0.37 -6.43
N PRO A 264 2.39 -1.28 -6.96
CA PRO A 264 3.84 -1.07 -7.00
C PRO A 264 4.14 0.25 -7.70
N VAL A 265 5.06 1.02 -7.13
CA VAL A 265 5.36 2.34 -7.68
C VAL A 265 6.29 2.19 -8.90
N THR A 266 5.72 2.45 -10.06
CA THR A 266 6.44 2.49 -11.34
C THR A 266 6.50 3.94 -11.81
N PRO A 267 7.65 4.63 -11.73
CA PRO A 267 7.75 6.09 -11.90
C PRO A 267 7.22 6.62 -13.22
N PHE A 268 7.25 5.83 -14.30
CA PHE A 268 6.82 6.25 -15.63
C PHE A 268 5.44 5.71 -16.05
N VAL A 269 4.80 4.89 -15.23
CA VAL A 269 3.54 4.22 -15.61
C VAL A 269 2.34 4.79 -14.85
N SER A 270 2.53 5.32 -13.64
CA SER A 270 1.45 5.91 -12.85
C SER A 270 1.91 7.12 -12.05
N THR A 271 1.09 8.17 -12.07
CA THR A 271 1.28 9.39 -11.27
C THR A 271 0.39 9.41 -10.02
N HIS A 272 -0.56 8.48 -9.89
CA HIS A 272 -1.48 8.40 -8.76
C HIS A 272 -0.85 7.71 -7.55
N TYR A 273 0.23 8.32 -7.02
CA TYR A 273 0.96 7.81 -5.87
C TYR A 273 0.14 7.83 -4.56
N ASN A 274 -0.99 8.55 -4.54
CA ASN A 274 -1.86 8.64 -3.37
C ASN A 274 -2.93 7.52 -3.32
N TYR A 275 -3.06 6.72 -4.39
CA TYR A 275 -3.92 5.55 -4.36
C TYR A 275 -3.18 4.42 -3.66
N ARG A 276 -3.32 4.36 -2.34
CA ARG A 276 -2.58 3.47 -1.45
C ARG A 276 -3.49 2.62 -0.60
N ASP A 277 -2.99 1.43 -0.26
CA ASP A 277 -3.64 0.56 0.68
C ASP A 277 -3.17 0.86 2.10
N HIS A 278 -3.94 1.67 2.83
CA HIS A 278 -3.59 2.07 4.19
C HIS A 278 -4.18 1.15 5.26
N ARG A 279 -4.75 0.00 4.87
CA ARG A 279 -5.32 -0.98 5.78
C ARG A 279 -4.22 -1.72 6.55
N LYS A 280 -4.57 -2.21 7.74
CA LYS A 280 -3.77 -3.08 8.58
C LYS A 280 -4.70 -4.20 9.01
N ILE A 281 -4.67 -5.29 8.26
CA ILE A 281 -5.55 -6.43 8.44
C ILE A 281 -4.70 -7.69 8.60
N LEU A 282 -5.04 -8.50 9.59
CA LEU A 282 -4.54 -9.85 9.74
C LEU A 282 -5.71 -10.77 10.06
N VAL A 283 -5.80 -11.87 9.34
CA VAL A 283 -6.87 -12.87 9.52
C VAL A 283 -6.23 -14.24 9.74
N VAL A 284 -6.75 -14.97 10.73
CA VAL A 284 -6.39 -16.37 11.02
C VAL A 284 -7.64 -17.23 10.90
N ASP A 285 -7.62 -18.18 9.98
CA ASP A 285 -8.64 -19.21 9.75
C ASP A 285 -10.08 -18.67 9.63
N GLY A 286 -10.25 -17.37 9.26
CA GLY A 286 -11.56 -16.72 9.21
C GLY A 286 -12.29 -16.59 10.55
N ARG A 287 -11.61 -16.88 11.67
CA ARG A 287 -12.16 -16.86 13.03
C ARG A 287 -11.63 -15.70 13.86
N VAL A 288 -10.35 -15.33 13.66
CA VAL A 288 -9.70 -14.23 14.37
C VAL A 288 -9.21 -13.23 13.35
N GLY A 289 -9.53 -11.95 13.58
CA GLY A 289 -9.09 -10.85 12.74
C GLY A 289 -8.54 -9.70 13.56
N PHE A 290 -7.43 -9.11 13.14
CA PHE A 290 -6.85 -7.91 13.75
C PHE A 290 -6.93 -6.75 12.77
N THR A 291 -7.30 -5.57 13.27
CA THR A 291 -7.21 -4.31 12.53
C THR A 291 -6.90 -3.14 13.46
N GLY A 292 -6.60 -1.96 12.89
CA GLY A 292 -6.29 -0.76 13.64
C GLY A 292 -5.21 0.10 12.98
N GLY A 293 -4.50 0.91 13.76
CA GLY A 293 -3.45 1.80 13.27
C GLY A 293 -2.05 1.17 13.22
N VAL A 294 -1.81 0.11 13.99
CA VAL A 294 -0.49 -0.51 14.20
C VAL A 294 -0.01 -1.27 12.95
N ASN A 295 1.06 -0.81 12.30
CA ASN A 295 1.77 -1.52 11.23
C ASN A 295 2.73 -2.59 11.77
N LEU A 296 3.49 -3.24 10.88
CA LEU A 296 4.45 -4.28 11.23
C LEU A 296 5.88 -3.71 11.18
N ALA A 297 6.20 -2.86 12.15
CA ALA A 297 7.52 -2.26 12.30
C ALA A 297 7.79 -1.95 13.79
N ASP A 298 9.05 -1.93 14.15
CA ASP A 298 9.52 -1.88 15.55
C ASP A 298 9.14 -0.58 16.28
N GLU A 299 8.96 0.54 15.56
CA GLU A 299 8.48 1.78 16.16
C GLU A 299 7.06 1.67 16.72
N TYR A 300 6.18 0.85 16.12
CA TYR A 300 4.80 0.68 16.59
C TYR A 300 4.68 -0.11 17.88
N ILE A 301 5.70 -0.85 18.25
CA ILE A 301 5.80 -1.59 19.53
C ILE A 301 6.81 -0.95 20.48
N ASN A 302 7.26 0.28 20.19
CA ASN A 302 8.24 1.03 20.97
C ASN A 302 9.55 0.26 21.25
N HIS A 303 9.91 -0.71 20.39
CA HIS A 303 11.20 -1.38 20.43
C HIS A 303 12.33 -0.47 19.96
N ILE A 304 12.01 0.44 19.03
CA ILE A 304 12.89 1.53 18.60
C ILE A 304 12.15 2.87 18.71
N GLU A 305 12.86 3.89 19.19
CA GLU A 305 12.33 5.26 19.27
C GLU A 305 12.71 6.04 18.02
N LYS A 306 11.82 6.03 17.00
CA LYS A 306 12.05 6.69 15.72
C LYS A 306 11.55 8.14 15.69
N TYR A 307 10.41 8.40 16.37
CA TYR A 307 9.72 9.69 16.40
C TYR A 307 9.20 10.03 17.81
N GLY A 308 9.88 9.56 18.86
CA GLY A 308 9.38 9.55 20.22
C GLY A 308 8.53 8.31 20.52
N ARG A 309 7.91 8.27 21.69
CA ARG A 309 7.07 7.14 22.10
C ARG A 309 5.81 7.07 21.21
N TRP A 310 5.69 5.97 20.48
CA TRP A 310 4.57 5.75 19.60
C TRP A 310 3.34 5.26 20.36
N LYS A 311 2.20 5.90 20.12
CA LYS A 311 0.91 5.44 20.65
C LYS A 311 -0.04 5.21 19.48
N ASP A 312 -0.51 3.98 19.38
CA ASP A 312 -1.51 3.56 18.41
C ASP A 312 -2.42 2.52 19.04
N ALA A 313 -3.55 2.23 18.43
CA ALA A 313 -4.54 1.30 18.93
C ALA A 313 -4.89 0.25 17.89
N ALA A 314 -5.38 -0.89 18.38
CA ALA A 314 -5.87 -1.96 17.52
C ALA A 314 -7.07 -2.66 18.18
N VAL A 315 -7.78 -3.44 17.36
CA VAL A 315 -8.83 -4.34 17.82
C VAL A 315 -8.60 -5.74 17.26
N MET A 316 -9.00 -6.73 18.03
CA MET A 316 -9.15 -8.11 17.61
C MET A 316 -10.62 -8.45 17.56
N LEU A 317 -11.05 -9.07 16.49
CA LEU A 317 -12.38 -9.62 16.31
C LEU A 317 -12.30 -11.14 16.34
N GLU A 318 -13.25 -11.77 17.04
CA GLU A 318 -13.38 -13.23 17.10
C GLU A 318 -14.81 -13.62 16.77
N GLY A 319 -15.01 -14.40 15.69
CA GLY A 319 -16.30 -14.85 15.26
C GLY A 319 -16.65 -14.52 13.81
N GLU A 320 -17.94 -14.47 13.49
CA GLU A 320 -18.42 -14.42 12.11
C GLU A 320 -18.07 -13.12 11.36
N GLY A 321 -17.95 -11.99 12.06
CA GLY A 321 -17.57 -10.70 11.46
C GLY A 321 -16.19 -10.73 10.78
N VAL A 322 -15.32 -11.67 11.14
CA VAL A 322 -14.01 -11.86 10.53
C VAL A 322 -14.11 -12.29 9.06
N ARG A 323 -15.25 -12.88 8.64
CA ARG A 323 -15.50 -13.22 7.23
C ARG A 323 -15.39 -12.00 6.30
N THR A 324 -15.87 -10.84 6.76
CA THR A 324 -15.75 -9.58 6.00
C THR A 324 -14.29 -9.17 5.82
N MET A 325 -13.44 -9.41 6.82
CA MET A 325 -12.00 -9.11 6.72
C MET A 325 -11.26 -10.13 5.84
N THR A 326 -11.85 -11.30 5.63
CA THR A 326 -11.27 -12.38 4.80
C THR A 326 -11.54 -12.19 3.31
N ALA A 327 -12.69 -11.59 2.98
CA ALA A 327 -13.13 -11.33 1.60
C ALA A 327 -12.44 -10.10 1.00
#